data_a8429cd5b5d2d6b2c77f2be926899e4b
#
_entry.id   a8429cd5b5d2d6b2c77f2be926899e4b
#
_cell.length_a   1.000
_cell.length_b   1.000
_cell.length_c   1.000
_cell.angle_alpha   90.00
_cell.angle_beta   90.00
_cell.angle_gamma   90.00
#
_symmetry.space_group_name_H-M   'P 1'
#
loop_
_entity.id
_entity.type
_entity.pdbx_description
1 polymer ?
#
loop_
_entity_poly.entity_id
_entity_poly.type
_entity_poly.pdbx_seq_one_letter_code
_entity_poly.pdbx_strand_id
1 'polypeptide(L)'
;MESLIELDKIIFIYLNSLGLEFFDTLWLFITDKKSSIPLYLFLIFYLYKKKSTVEFLKYLILISFLILFTDQASGLFKDYFQRLRPCHDQEINSYIRIVKEGCGGLYGFFSAHAANTFAVATFFYFTLKKYSNCFKYLFIWALVVSYSRIYVGVHFPIDILFGACFGIILGYLFSLCSNKINL
;
A
#
# COMPACT_ATOMS: atom_id res chain seq x y z
N MET A 1 14.05 19.02 11.34
CA MET A 1 12.74 18.43 10.98
C MET A 1 12.11 19.19 9.80
N GLU A 2 12.12 20.50 9.82
CA GLU A 2 11.61 21.35 8.71
C GLU A 2 12.26 21.03 7.36
N SER A 3 13.60 20.90 7.31
CA SER A 3 14.33 20.55 6.08
C SER A 3 13.90 19.21 5.45
N LEU A 4 13.48 18.22 6.26
CA LEU A 4 13.02 16.92 5.76
C LEU A 4 11.61 17.03 5.16
N ILE A 5 10.73 17.80 5.79
CA ILE A 5 9.37 18.05 5.29
C ILE A 5 9.43 18.82 3.98
N GLU A 6 10.33 19.81 3.88
CA GLU A 6 10.51 20.59 2.68
C GLU A 6 11.08 19.76 1.52
N LEU A 7 12.06 18.90 1.80
CA LEU A 7 12.58 17.95 0.83
C LEU A 7 11.49 17.01 0.32
N ASP A 8 10.63 16.50 1.21
CA ASP A 8 9.51 15.62 0.86
C ASP A 8 8.49 16.32 -0.07
N LYS A 9 8.20 17.61 0.18
CA LYS A 9 7.37 18.43 -0.70
C LYS A 9 8.01 18.62 -2.09
N ILE A 10 9.31 18.93 -2.14
CA ILE A 10 10.05 19.10 -3.39
C ILE A 10 10.03 17.80 -4.22
N ILE A 11 10.36 16.67 -3.59
CA ILE A 11 10.35 15.36 -4.26
C ILE A 11 8.93 15.02 -4.74
N PHE A 12 7.91 15.31 -3.92
CA PHE A 12 6.52 15.08 -4.30
C PHE A 12 6.13 15.89 -5.54
N ILE A 13 6.40 17.21 -5.56
CA ILE A 13 6.08 18.09 -6.69
C ILE A 13 6.78 17.57 -7.96
N TYR A 14 8.06 17.22 -7.86
CA TYR A 14 8.81 16.67 -8.99
C TYR A 14 8.16 15.37 -9.52
N LEU A 15 7.91 14.38 -8.67
CA LEU A 15 7.35 13.10 -9.08
C LEU A 15 5.90 13.22 -9.60
N ASN A 16 5.10 14.11 -9.03
CA ASN A 16 3.73 14.37 -9.46
C ASN A 16 3.69 15.11 -10.81
N SER A 17 4.64 16.03 -11.06
CA SER A 17 4.74 16.76 -12.33
C SER A 17 5.13 15.88 -13.53
N LEU A 18 5.73 14.71 -13.30
CA LEU A 18 6.01 13.72 -14.35
C LEU A 18 4.74 13.08 -14.93
N GLY A 19 3.59 13.31 -14.31
CA GLY A 19 2.32 12.80 -14.77
C GLY A 19 1.89 13.42 -16.09
N LEU A 20 1.31 12.59 -16.99
CA LEU A 20 0.75 13.00 -18.25
C LEU A 20 -0.75 12.71 -18.27
N GLU A 21 -1.57 13.64 -18.73
CA GLU A 21 -3.02 13.53 -18.77
C GLU A 21 -3.49 12.26 -19.50
N PHE A 22 -2.77 11.87 -20.54
CA PHE A 22 -3.03 10.62 -21.30
C PHE A 22 -3.06 9.37 -20.39
N PHE A 23 -2.28 9.34 -19.30
CA PHE A 23 -2.21 8.21 -18.39
C PHE A 23 -3.11 8.34 -17.14
N ASP A 24 -3.85 9.43 -16.99
CA ASP A 24 -4.66 9.67 -15.79
C ASP A 24 -5.68 8.56 -15.54
N THR A 25 -6.39 8.13 -16.58
CA THR A 25 -7.37 7.02 -16.48
C THR A 25 -6.71 5.71 -16.02
N LEU A 26 -5.51 5.41 -16.52
CA LEU A 26 -4.75 4.23 -16.10
C LEU A 26 -4.36 4.30 -14.62
N TRP A 27 -3.85 5.46 -14.18
CA TRP A 27 -3.44 5.62 -12.79
C TRP A 27 -4.62 5.69 -11.81
N LEU A 28 -5.76 6.24 -12.23
CA LEU A 28 -7.02 6.16 -11.48
C LEU A 28 -7.48 4.71 -11.34
N PHE A 29 -7.38 3.91 -12.39
CA PHE A 29 -7.67 2.47 -12.32
C PHE A 29 -6.71 1.74 -11.36
N ILE A 30 -5.39 1.97 -11.47
CA ILE A 30 -4.39 1.34 -10.59
C ILE A 30 -4.62 1.70 -9.12
N THR A 31 -4.99 2.95 -8.83
CA THR A 31 -5.20 3.44 -7.47
C THR A 31 -6.52 2.96 -6.85
N ASP A 32 -7.47 2.46 -7.66
CA ASP A 32 -8.73 1.93 -7.13
C ASP A 32 -8.48 0.57 -6.44
N LYS A 33 -8.94 0.43 -5.20
CA LYS A 33 -8.85 -0.83 -4.44
C LYS A 33 -9.45 -2.02 -5.20
N LYS A 34 -10.49 -1.77 -6.02
CA LYS A 34 -11.18 -2.81 -6.80
C LYS A 34 -10.29 -3.41 -7.89
N SER A 35 -9.35 -2.65 -8.45
CA SER A 35 -8.44 -3.13 -9.49
C SER A 35 -7.54 -4.28 -9.04
N SER A 36 -7.26 -4.36 -7.74
CA SER A 36 -6.45 -5.41 -7.14
C SER A 36 -7.23 -6.69 -6.81
N ILE A 37 -8.57 -6.69 -6.92
CA ILE A 37 -9.41 -7.87 -6.62
C ILE A 37 -9.00 -9.11 -7.42
N PRO A 38 -8.76 -9.05 -8.76
CA PRO A 38 -8.33 -10.22 -9.52
C PRO A 38 -7.04 -10.84 -8.99
N LEU A 39 -6.06 -10.01 -8.60
CA LEU A 39 -4.81 -10.47 -8.00
C LEU A 39 -5.06 -11.14 -6.65
N TYR A 40 -5.90 -10.58 -5.79
CA TYR A 40 -6.23 -11.18 -4.50
C TYR A 40 -6.95 -12.53 -4.66
N LEU A 41 -7.89 -12.62 -5.60
CA LEU A 41 -8.56 -13.88 -5.92
C LEU A 41 -7.57 -14.93 -6.42
N PHE A 42 -6.63 -14.57 -7.28
CA PHE A 42 -5.55 -15.45 -7.73
C PHE A 42 -4.69 -15.95 -6.56
N LEU A 43 -4.26 -15.07 -5.66
CA LEU A 43 -3.43 -15.42 -4.51
C LEU A 43 -4.18 -16.36 -3.55
N ILE A 44 -5.45 -16.07 -3.27
CA ILE A 44 -6.31 -16.92 -2.43
C ILE A 44 -6.53 -18.29 -3.08
N PHE A 45 -6.82 -18.33 -4.38
CA PHE A 45 -6.98 -19.58 -5.12
C PHE A 45 -5.69 -20.41 -5.13
N TYR A 46 -4.54 -19.77 -5.35
CA TYR A 46 -3.25 -20.46 -5.32
C TYR A 46 -2.95 -21.03 -3.94
N LEU A 47 -3.25 -20.29 -2.88
CA LEU A 47 -3.12 -20.76 -1.50
C LEU A 47 -4.02 -21.97 -1.23
N TYR A 48 -5.29 -21.92 -1.67
CA TYR A 48 -6.23 -23.04 -1.58
C TYR A 48 -5.68 -24.32 -2.24
N LYS A 49 -5.05 -24.19 -3.41
CA LYS A 49 -4.45 -25.33 -4.13
C LYS A 49 -3.20 -25.91 -3.46
N LYS A 50 -2.52 -25.15 -2.60
CA LYS A 50 -1.24 -25.56 -1.98
C LYS A 50 -1.36 -25.95 -0.51
N LYS A 51 -2.52 -25.73 0.10
CA LYS A 51 -2.74 -25.96 1.53
C LYS A 51 -3.92 -26.88 1.78
N SER A 52 -3.89 -27.60 2.91
CA SER A 52 -5.09 -28.35 3.37
C SER A 52 -6.21 -27.36 3.71
N THR A 53 -7.45 -27.85 3.74
CA THR A 53 -8.62 -27.00 4.04
C THR A 53 -8.47 -26.27 5.39
N VAL A 54 -7.97 -26.96 6.41
CA VAL A 54 -7.77 -26.37 7.75
C VAL A 54 -6.70 -25.28 7.72
N GLU A 55 -5.55 -25.55 7.08
CA GLU A 55 -4.50 -24.56 6.91
C GLU A 55 -5.01 -23.37 6.12
N PHE A 56 -5.70 -23.58 5.01
CA PHE A 56 -6.27 -22.53 4.18
C PHE A 56 -7.16 -21.58 4.96
N LEU A 57 -8.08 -22.11 5.80
CA LEU A 57 -8.92 -21.29 6.67
C LEU A 57 -8.12 -20.46 7.66
N LYS A 58 -7.07 -21.04 8.28
CA LYS A 58 -6.17 -20.32 9.17
C LYS A 58 -5.43 -19.17 8.44
N TYR A 59 -4.99 -19.42 7.19
CA TYR A 59 -4.36 -18.38 6.37
C TYR A 59 -5.33 -17.24 6.02
N LEU A 60 -6.60 -17.56 5.70
CA LEU A 60 -7.62 -16.53 5.45
C LEU A 60 -7.83 -15.64 6.67
N ILE A 61 -7.92 -16.23 7.85
CA ILE A 61 -8.05 -15.50 9.12
C ILE A 61 -6.83 -14.59 9.31
N LEU A 62 -5.60 -15.09 9.13
CA LEU A 62 -4.38 -14.30 9.27
C LEU A 62 -4.32 -13.13 8.30
N ILE A 63 -4.69 -13.34 7.02
CA ILE A 63 -4.71 -12.28 6.01
C ILE A 63 -5.75 -11.22 6.37
N SER A 64 -6.94 -11.63 6.84
CA SER A 64 -7.99 -10.71 7.26
C SER A 64 -7.53 -9.85 8.43
N PHE A 65 -6.88 -10.44 9.44
CA PHE A 65 -6.31 -9.69 10.56
C PHE A 65 -5.16 -8.79 10.13
N LEU A 66 -4.28 -9.23 9.23
CA LEU A 66 -3.19 -8.43 8.70
C LEU A 66 -3.71 -7.15 8.04
N ILE A 67 -4.70 -7.27 7.14
CA ILE A 67 -5.29 -6.13 6.44
C ILE A 67 -6.02 -5.21 7.42
N LEU A 68 -6.81 -5.78 8.33
CA LEU A 68 -7.52 -5.01 9.36
C LEU A 68 -6.53 -4.22 10.22
N PHE A 69 -5.44 -4.84 10.66
CA PHE A 69 -4.46 -4.22 11.54
C PHE A 69 -3.69 -3.10 10.82
N THR A 70 -3.27 -3.32 9.56
CA THR A 70 -2.60 -2.28 8.77
C THR A 70 -3.51 -1.09 8.49
N ASP A 71 -4.78 -1.32 8.19
CA ASP A 71 -5.76 -0.26 7.89
C ASP A 71 -6.08 0.55 9.14
N GLN A 72 -6.36 -0.11 10.28
CA GLN A 72 -6.63 0.55 11.56
C GLN A 72 -5.41 1.34 12.05
N ALA A 73 -4.21 0.76 11.99
CA ALA A 73 -2.99 1.49 12.36
C ALA A 73 -2.81 2.75 11.50
N SER A 74 -3.03 2.65 10.17
CA SER A 74 -2.97 3.83 9.30
C SER A 74 -4.00 4.90 9.69
N GLY A 75 -5.21 4.51 10.12
CA GLY A 75 -6.22 5.43 10.65
C GLY A 75 -5.73 6.17 11.90
N LEU A 76 -5.29 5.41 12.91
CA LEU A 76 -4.77 5.95 14.16
C LEU A 76 -3.60 6.93 13.96
N PHE A 77 -2.68 6.59 13.06
CA PHE A 77 -1.55 7.47 12.75
C PHE A 77 -1.97 8.76 12.07
N LYS A 78 -2.98 8.73 11.18
CA LYS A 78 -3.54 9.93 10.56
C LYS A 78 -4.17 10.86 11.60
N ASP A 79 -4.93 10.30 12.53
CA ASP A 79 -5.59 11.06 13.59
C ASP A 79 -4.58 11.64 14.58
N TYR A 80 -3.47 10.92 14.84
CA TYR A 80 -2.42 11.36 15.76
C TYR A 80 -1.52 12.43 15.16
N PHE A 81 -0.98 12.20 13.93
CA PHE A 81 -0.01 13.12 13.31
C PHE A 81 -0.66 14.30 12.61
N GLN A 82 -1.91 14.18 12.20
CA GLN A 82 -2.70 15.23 11.52
C GLN A 82 -1.97 15.91 10.35
N ARG A 83 -1.07 15.17 9.69
CA ARG A 83 -0.34 15.66 8.52
C ARG A 83 -1.30 15.80 7.34
N LEU A 84 -1.46 17.02 6.82
CA LEU A 84 -2.29 17.28 5.64
C LEU A 84 -1.80 16.47 4.43
N ARG A 85 -2.74 16.08 3.57
CA ARG A 85 -2.40 15.54 2.24
C ARG A 85 -1.91 16.64 1.32
N PRO A 86 -1.13 16.30 0.25
CA PRO A 86 -0.67 17.29 -0.73
C PRO A 86 -1.79 18.17 -1.29
N CYS A 87 -2.92 17.58 -1.62
CA CYS A 87 -4.10 18.26 -2.16
C CYS A 87 -4.84 19.20 -1.17
N HIS A 88 -4.55 19.10 0.12
CA HIS A 88 -5.06 19.99 1.17
C HIS A 88 -4.00 20.94 1.72
N ASP A 89 -2.73 20.80 1.28
CA ASP A 89 -1.63 21.69 1.67
C ASP A 89 -1.67 22.95 0.82
N GLN A 90 -2.03 24.08 1.45
CA GLN A 90 -2.21 25.37 0.78
C GLN A 90 -0.91 25.92 0.16
N GLU A 91 0.27 25.49 0.63
CA GLU A 91 1.55 25.96 0.11
C GLU A 91 1.86 25.34 -1.26
N ILE A 92 1.37 24.15 -1.55
CA ILE A 92 1.75 23.41 -2.76
C ILE A 92 0.58 23.05 -3.69
N ASN A 93 -0.66 23.16 -3.25
CA ASN A 93 -1.82 22.71 -4.03
C ASN A 93 -1.95 23.39 -5.40
N SER A 94 -1.45 24.61 -5.55
CA SER A 94 -1.43 25.34 -6.82
C SER A 94 -0.35 24.86 -7.81
N TYR A 95 0.64 24.09 -7.34
CA TYR A 95 1.79 23.62 -8.14
C TYR A 95 1.70 22.14 -8.52
N ILE A 96 0.64 21.45 -8.10
CA ILE A 96 0.52 20.00 -8.24
C ILE A 96 -0.67 19.61 -9.11
N ARG A 97 -0.58 18.43 -9.71
CA ARG A 97 -1.68 17.79 -10.42
C ARG A 97 -2.51 16.98 -9.43
N ILE A 98 -3.79 17.33 -9.30
CA ILE A 98 -4.76 16.57 -8.50
C ILE A 98 -5.66 15.83 -9.49
N VAL A 99 -5.36 14.55 -9.73
CA VAL A 99 -6.08 13.73 -10.72
C VAL A 99 -7.31 13.06 -10.09
N LYS A 100 -7.24 12.80 -8.78
CA LYS A 100 -8.33 12.15 -8.06
C LYS A 100 -9.30 13.18 -7.49
N GLU A 101 -10.54 13.17 -7.95
CA GLU A 101 -11.61 13.97 -7.37
C GLU A 101 -11.80 13.67 -5.87
N GLY A 102 -12.02 14.72 -5.09
CA GLY A 102 -12.34 14.65 -3.65
C GLY A 102 -11.18 14.24 -2.75
N CYS A 103 -9.95 14.09 -3.25
CA CYS A 103 -8.71 13.87 -2.50
C CYS A 103 -8.75 12.82 -1.35
N GLY A 104 -9.91 12.42 -0.88
CA GLY A 104 -10.14 11.58 0.32
C GLY A 104 -10.14 12.41 1.61
N GLY A 105 -9.82 11.77 2.76
CA GLY A 105 -9.78 12.46 4.05
C GLY A 105 -8.67 13.51 4.13
N LEU A 106 -8.75 14.39 5.14
CA LEU A 106 -7.86 15.53 5.32
C LEU A 106 -6.40 15.10 5.56
N TYR A 107 -6.17 14.07 6.37
CA TYR A 107 -4.84 13.66 6.81
C TYR A 107 -4.28 12.49 5.99
N GLY A 108 -2.96 12.49 5.77
CA GLY A 108 -2.24 11.58 4.86
C GLY A 108 -1.31 10.56 5.53
N PHE A 109 -0.75 10.85 6.70
CA PHE A 109 0.32 10.04 7.28
C PHE A 109 -0.24 8.87 8.11
N PHE A 110 0.12 7.65 7.79
CA PHE A 110 0.82 7.15 6.60
C PHE A 110 -0.14 6.55 5.57
N SER A 111 0.39 6.20 4.37
CA SER A 111 -0.42 5.66 3.28
C SER A 111 -0.91 4.23 3.55
N ALA A 112 -2.23 4.07 3.77
CA ALA A 112 -2.86 2.75 3.92
C ALA A 112 -2.70 1.88 2.65
N HIS A 113 -2.70 2.47 1.45
CA HIS A 113 -2.48 1.72 0.21
C HIS A 113 -1.08 1.09 0.19
N ALA A 114 -0.04 1.87 0.51
CA ALA A 114 1.31 1.35 0.59
C ALA A 114 1.43 0.27 1.68
N ALA A 115 0.90 0.53 2.89
CA ALA A 115 0.96 -0.43 3.99
C ALA A 115 0.29 -1.76 3.63
N ASN A 116 -0.94 -1.72 3.12
CA ASN A 116 -1.69 -2.92 2.77
C ASN A 116 -1.04 -3.70 1.62
N THR A 117 -0.60 -3.03 0.54
CA THR A 117 -0.02 -3.73 -0.61
C THR A 117 1.32 -4.35 -0.27
N PHE A 118 2.19 -3.67 0.48
CA PHE A 118 3.46 -4.22 0.94
C PHE A 118 3.28 -5.31 1.99
N ALA A 119 2.29 -5.22 2.88
CA ALA A 119 1.96 -6.27 3.83
C ALA A 119 1.51 -7.55 3.12
N VAL A 120 0.61 -7.44 2.15
CA VAL A 120 0.15 -8.56 1.32
C VAL A 120 1.31 -9.14 0.51
N ALA A 121 2.12 -8.30 -0.17
CA ALA A 121 3.26 -8.76 -0.95
C ALA A 121 4.25 -9.56 -0.09
N THR A 122 4.60 -9.03 1.09
CA THR A 122 5.54 -9.67 2.02
C THR A 122 4.98 -10.97 2.58
N PHE A 123 3.74 -10.95 3.04
CA PHE A 123 3.09 -12.15 3.59
C PHE A 123 3.04 -13.29 2.56
N PHE A 124 2.55 -13.03 1.36
CA PHE A 124 2.45 -14.05 0.32
C PHE A 124 3.82 -14.50 -0.20
N TYR A 125 4.77 -13.59 -0.33
CA TYR A 125 6.13 -13.96 -0.71
C TYR A 125 6.73 -14.96 0.27
N PHE A 126 6.76 -14.65 1.57
CA PHE A 126 7.35 -15.55 2.57
C PHE A 126 6.58 -16.85 2.76
N THR A 127 5.26 -16.83 2.57
CA THR A 127 4.41 -18.02 2.66
C THR A 127 4.56 -18.95 1.45
N LEU A 128 4.68 -18.38 0.25
CA LEU A 128 4.58 -19.12 -1.02
C LEU A 128 5.91 -19.26 -1.78
N LYS A 129 6.99 -18.58 -1.38
CA LYS A 129 8.30 -18.62 -2.07
C LYS A 129 8.84 -20.06 -2.23
N LYS A 130 8.49 -20.97 -1.34
CA LYS A 130 8.88 -22.39 -1.44
C LYS A 130 8.22 -23.12 -2.63
N TYR A 131 7.11 -22.61 -3.16
CA TYR A 131 6.43 -23.17 -4.31
C TYR A 131 6.79 -22.47 -5.61
N SER A 132 7.06 -21.16 -5.57
CA SER A 132 7.49 -20.39 -6.73
C SER A 132 8.17 -19.09 -6.29
N ASN A 133 9.26 -18.74 -6.97
CA ASN A 133 9.95 -17.46 -6.74
C ASN A 133 9.25 -16.28 -7.42
N CYS A 134 8.19 -16.52 -8.23
CA CYS A 134 7.46 -15.45 -8.92
C CYS A 134 6.72 -14.50 -7.95
N PHE A 135 6.44 -14.92 -6.73
CA PHE A 135 5.80 -14.08 -5.72
C PHE A 135 6.62 -12.84 -5.32
N LYS A 136 7.91 -12.79 -5.64
CA LYS A 136 8.72 -11.56 -5.51
C LYS A 136 8.19 -10.41 -6.37
N TYR A 137 7.51 -10.68 -7.48
CA TYR A 137 6.93 -9.66 -8.35
C TYR A 137 5.73 -8.92 -7.72
N LEU A 138 5.18 -9.44 -6.61
CA LEU A 138 4.19 -8.72 -5.81
C LEU A 138 4.75 -7.40 -5.26
N PHE A 139 6.06 -7.30 -5.03
CA PHE A 139 6.68 -6.05 -4.61
C PHE A 139 6.66 -4.99 -5.72
N ILE A 140 6.78 -5.40 -7.00
CA ILE A 140 6.63 -4.47 -8.14
C ILE A 140 5.20 -3.95 -8.20
N TRP A 141 4.20 -4.83 -8.05
CA TRP A 141 2.80 -4.40 -7.95
C TRP A 141 2.59 -3.43 -6.78
N ALA A 142 3.12 -3.73 -5.60
CA ALA A 142 3.00 -2.84 -4.44
C ALA A 142 3.66 -1.47 -4.67
N LEU A 143 4.82 -1.42 -5.36
CA LEU A 143 5.48 -0.19 -5.77
C LEU A 143 4.62 0.62 -6.74
N VAL A 144 4.04 -0.02 -7.76
CA VAL A 144 3.18 0.65 -8.75
C VAL A 144 1.92 1.23 -8.09
N VAL A 145 1.24 0.46 -7.23
CA VAL A 145 0.08 0.97 -6.47
C VAL A 145 0.48 2.10 -5.52
N SER A 146 1.65 2.02 -4.91
CA SER A 146 2.16 3.07 -4.02
C SER A 146 2.49 4.35 -4.79
N TYR A 147 3.17 4.25 -5.94
CA TYR A 147 3.46 5.40 -6.80
C TYR A 147 2.18 6.05 -7.33
N SER A 148 1.13 5.27 -7.61
CA SER A 148 -0.15 5.83 -8.04
C SER A 148 -0.69 6.88 -7.06
N ARG A 149 -0.34 6.78 -5.76
CA ARG A 149 -0.79 7.74 -4.73
C ARG A 149 -0.09 9.11 -4.84
N ILE A 150 1.18 9.11 -5.29
CA ILE A 150 1.92 10.33 -5.63
C ILE A 150 1.34 10.91 -6.92
N TYR A 151 1.16 10.06 -7.93
CA TYR A 151 0.66 10.48 -9.24
C TYR A 151 -0.71 11.18 -9.14
N VAL A 152 -1.65 10.62 -8.38
CA VAL A 152 -2.99 11.20 -8.23
C VAL A 152 -3.06 12.36 -7.20
N GLY A 153 -1.95 12.74 -6.58
CA GLY A 153 -1.85 13.94 -5.75
C GLY A 153 -2.29 13.80 -4.28
N VAL A 154 -2.31 12.58 -3.72
CA VAL A 154 -2.95 12.35 -2.40
C VAL A 154 -2.04 11.93 -1.26
N HIS A 155 -0.78 11.59 -1.52
CA HIS A 155 0.21 11.22 -0.49
C HIS A 155 1.61 11.71 -0.85
N PHE A 156 2.34 12.15 0.16
CA PHE A 156 3.76 12.46 0.06
C PHE A 156 4.61 11.18 -0.02
N PRO A 157 5.85 11.25 -0.58
CA PRO A 157 6.79 10.13 -0.60
C PRO A 157 7.06 9.51 0.78
N ILE A 158 7.24 10.34 1.83
CA ILE A 158 7.45 9.84 3.21
C ILE A 158 6.23 9.06 3.72
N ASP A 159 5.00 9.46 3.40
CA ASP A 159 3.80 8.71 3.77
C ASP A 159 3.82 7.30 3.19
N ILE A 160 4.34 7.17 1.96
CA ILE A 160 4.45 5.92 1.22
C ILE A 160 5.58 5.06 1.79
N LEU A 161 6.75 5.64 1.99
CA LEU A 161 7.91 4.94 2.54
C LEU A 161 7.60 4.37 3.92
N PHE A 162 7.01 5.19 4.79
CA PHE A 162 6.64 4.73 6.13
C PHE A 162 5.57 3.63 6.06
N GLY A 163 4.54 3.81 5.24
CA GLY A 163 3.51 2.78 5.02
C GLY A 163 4.10 1.47 4.47
N ALA A 164 5.01 1.55 3.49
CA ALA A 164 5.69 0.39 2.93
C ALA A 164 6.53 -0.36 3.98
N CYS A 165 7.35 0.36 4.76
CA CYS A 165 8.15 -0.23 5.85
C CYS A 165 7.25 -0.91 6.89
N PHE A 166 6.19 -0.23 7.32
CA PHE A 166 5.21 -0.77 8.26
C PHE A 166 4.54 -2.04 7.72
N GLY A 167 4.10 -2.01 6.46
CA GLY A 167 3.52 -3.16 5.78
C GLY A 167 4.48 -4.34 5.66
N ILE A 168 5.75 -4.11 5.30
CA ILE A 168 6.78 -5.15 5.21
C ILE A 168 6.98 -5.81 6.58
N ILE A 169 7.13 -5.02 7.63
CA ILE A 169 7.33 -5.54 9.00
C ILE A 169 6.14 -6.42 9.41
N LEU A 170 4.92 -5.92 9.28
CA LEU A 170 3.74 -6.68 9.68
C LEU A 170 3.53 -7.92 8.80
N GLY A 171 3.67 -7.79 7.48
CA GLY A 171 3.55 -8.92 6.56
C GLY A 171 4.55 -10.03 6.89
N TYR A 172 5.78 -9.67 7.26
CA TYR A 172 6.79 -10.62 7.70
C TYR A 172 6.42 -11.29 9.03
N LEU A 173 6.03 -10.53 10.05
CA LEU A 173 5.61 -11.07 11.36
C LEU A 173 4.44 -12.03 11.21
N PHE A 174 3.42 -11.67 10.44
CA PHE A 174 2.28 -12.54 10.17
C PHE A 174 2.68 -13.81 9.38
N SER A 175 3.67 -13.70 8.49
CA SER A 175 4.21 -14.87 7.78
C SER A 175 4.91 -15.86 8.72
N LEU A 176 5.61 -15.36 9.76
CA LEU A 176 6.21 -16.21 10.80
C LEU A 176 5.13 -16.95 11.62
N CYS A 177 4.04 -16.25 11.97
CA CYS A 177 2.90 -16.89 12.61
C CYS A 177 2.32 -18.00 11.76
N SER A 178 2.23 -17.79 10.43
CA SER A 178 1.71 -18.80 9.50
C SER A 178 2.57 -20.08 9.44
N ASN A 179 3.89 -19.94 9.57
CA ASN A 179 4.80 -21.08 9.55
C ASN A 179 4.66 -21.97 10.80
N LYS A 180 4.29 -21.40 11.95
CA LYS A 180 4.00 -22.16 13.18
C LYS A 180 2.67 -22.94 13.11
N ILE A 181 1.79 -22.58 12.22
CA ILE A 181 0.50 -23.24 12.00
C ILE A 181 0.67 -24.57 11.25
N ASN A 182 1.79 -24.76 10.57
CA ASN A 182 2.12 -25.96 9.80
C ASN A 182 2.88 -27.04 10.63
N LEU A 183 3.05 -26.81 11.94
CA LEU A 183 3.58 -27.78 12.89
C LEU A 183 2.45 -28.46 13.67
#